data_690c4bf995ff0c53b1a31c2eeb568f95
#
_entry.id   690c4bf995ff0c53b1a31c2eeb568f95
#
_cell.length_a   1.000
_cell.length_b   1.000
_cell.length_c   1.000
_cell.angle_alpha   90.00
_cell.angle_beta   90.00
_cell.angle_gamma   90.00
#
_symmetry.space_group_name_H-M   'P 1'
#
loop_
_entity.id
_entity.type
_entity.pdbx_description
1 polymer ?
#
loop_
_entity_poly.entity_id
_entity_poly.type
_entity_poly.pdbx_seq_one_letter_code
_entity_poly.pdbx_strand_id
1 'polypeptide(L)'
;MKQDKKPVDFFNEQSEWVAQFDCMTVLAKLLDLCESLAMYIVDKNQQILYWNRGAEQLSGLGCKKVIGKPCLPEYVITDNNDNQEQLVKISRVNGNNIEVKKTVRILHNKEGDFAGGIGLLASLSASLEKVVVTKVSTEVVKPDMDSQNFHGLLSRSPAMRDVFQIIENAAETEATVLVRGESGSGKELVAKAIHGLSARYKAPFLAINCAALSSNLLESELFGHVRGAFTGAIKDHHGLFQRADGGTLFLDEVAEIPLELQAKLLRVLQERNYTPVGGDRSIDVDVRIVAATHRSLREEVKKGGFREDLMYRLRVVPIFIPPLRERREDIGLLIWHFINQHNAENFRKIEKIEPQAMRNLLDYAWPGNIRELHNVVEYAFAVGRGTTMRHSELPPEFREPQVPDKLQSRLKSSITMTPELEMVAIRQALGQYDGLITPAANSLGMSRATFWRKRKLYGI
;
A
#
# COMPACT_ATOMS: atom_id res chain seq x y z
N MET A 1 13.00 -12.07 30.68
CA MET A 1 14.22 -11.87 29.88
C MET A 1 14.24 -12.93 28.75
N LYS A 2 13.78 -12.60 27.56
CA LYS A 2 14.01 -13.44 26.37
C LYS A 2 15.37 -13.01 25.82
N GLN A 3 16.33 -13.94 25.83
CA GLN A 3 17.61 -13.74 25.15
C GLN A 3 17.30 -13.55 23.66
N ASP A 4 17.74 -12.44 23.07
CA ASP A 4 17.73 -12.25 21.63
C ASP A 4 18.65 -13.32 21.01
N LYS A 5 18.03 -14.29 20.33
CA LYS A 5 18.75 -15.33 19.59
C LYS A 5 19.57 -14.67 18.49
N LYS A 6 20.87 -14.97 18.43
CA LYS A 6 21.71 -14.49 17.34
C LYS A 6 21.27 -15.14 16.02
N PRO A 7 21.42 -14.46 14.86
CA PRO A 7 21.07 -15.04 13.55
C PRO A 7 21.67 -16.42 13.28
N VAL A 8 22.86 -16.67 13.79
CA VAL A 8 23.56 -17.98 13.69
C VAL A 8 22.78 -19.10 14.37
N ASP A 9 22.11 -18.82 15.49
CA ASP A 9 21.34 -19.83 16.23
C ASP A 9 20.11 -20.27 15.43
N PHE A 10 19.50 -19.36 14.67
CA PHE A 10 18.38 -19.67 13.79
C PHE A 10 18.79 -20.64 12.66
N PHE A 11 19.94 -20.41 12.03
CA PHE A 11 20.43 -21.28 10.95
C PHE A 11 20.85 -22.65 11.46
N ASN A 12 21.36 -22.75 12.69
CA ASN A 12 21.68 -24.02 13.32
C ASN A 12 20.41 -24.85 13.61
N GLU A 13 19.31 -24.19 14.02
CA GLU A 13 18.02 -24.87 14.24
C GLU A 13 17.37 -25.34 12.94
N GLN A 14 17.74 -24.77 11.79
CA GLN A 14 17.22 -25.10 10.46
C GLN A 14 18.25 -25.79 9.56
N SER A 15 19.13 -26.61 10.16
CA SER A 15 20.25 -27.22 9.45
C SER A 15 19.84 -28.07 8.24
N GLU A 16 18.71 -28.78 8.29
CA GLU A 16 18.18 -29.54 7.16
C GLU A 16 17.71 -28.67 6.00
N TRP A 17 17.15 -27.50 6.28
CA TRP A 17 16.76 -26.55 5.26
C TRP A 17 17.98 -25.86 4.64
N VAL A 18 18.96 -25.47 5.45
CA VAL A 18 20.21 -24.83 5.01
C VAL A 18 21.04 -25.78 4.12
N ALA A 19 21.05 -27.09 4.46
CA ALA A 19 21.77 -28.11 3.70
C ALA A 19 21.26 -28.31 2.24
N GLN A 20 20.07 -27.80 1.93
CA GLN A 20 19.51 -27.88 0.55
C GLN A 20 20.14 -26.86 -0.40
N PHE A 21 20.89 -25.88 0.11
CA PHE A 21 21.43 -24.80 -0.70
C PHE A 21 22.96 -24.80 -0.68
N ASP A 22 23.55 -24.52 -1.83
CA ASP A 22 24.96 -24.18 -1.88
C ASP A 22 25.21 -22.81 -1.24
N CYS A 23 26.03 -22.76 -0.20
CA CYS A 23 26.33 -21.54 0.56
C CYS A 23 26.87 -20.41 -0.34
N MET A 24 27.62 -20.73 -1.39
CA MET A 24 28.14 -19.72 -2.32
C MET A 24 27.04 -19.11 -3.17
N THR A 25 26.07 -19.90 -3.60
CA THR A 25 24.90 -19.42 -4.34
C THR A 25 24.02 -18.52 -3.46
N VAL A 26 23.82 -18.86 -2.19
CA VAL A 26 23.06 -18.04 -1.25
C VAL A 26 23.80 -16.72 -0.98
N LEU A 27 25.11 -16.78 -0.75
CA LEU A 27 25.93 -15.60 -0.54
C LEU A 27 25.91 -14.66 -1.77
N ALA A 28 26.05 -15.18 -2.97
CA ALA A 28 25.98 -14.38 -4.19
C ALA A 28 24.64 -13.66 -4.32
N LYS A 29 23.50 -14.35 -4.07
CA LYS A 29 22.17 -13.73 -4.09
C LYS A 29 21.97 -12.68 -2.99
N LEU A 30 22.53 -12.90 -1.81
CA LEU A 30 22.49 -11.87 -0.74
C LEU A 30 23.30 -10.63 -1.12
N LEU A 31 24.47 -10.82 -1.74
CA LEU A 31 25.30 -9.72 -2.22
C LEU A 31 24.60 -8.93 -3.35
N ASP A 32 23.88 -9.61 -4.25
CA ASP A 32 23.07 -8.98 -5.29
C ASP A 32 21.91 -8.14 -4.71
N LEU A 33 21.26 -8.62 -3.66
CA LEU A 33 20.22 -7.85 -2.94
C LEU A 33 20.75 -6.56 -2.30
N CYS A 34 22.05 -6.54 -1.99
CA CYS A 34 22.73 -5.40 -1.39
C CYS A 34 23.32 -4.42 -2.42
N GLU A 35 23.02 -4.54 -3.72
CA GLU A 35 23.58 -3.67 -4.78
C GLU A 35 23.35 -2.17 -4.56
N SER A 36 22.26 -1.80 -3.87
CA SER A 36 21.99 -0.39 -3.55
C SER A 36 22.81 0.16 -2.37
N LEU A 37 23.45 -0.71 -1.59
CA LEU A 37 24.34 -0.34 -0.49
C LEU A 37 25.79 -0.44 -0.95
N ALA A 38 26.61 0.56 -0.65
CA ALA A 38 28.04 0.50 -0.98
C ALA A 38 28.73 -0.50 -0.06
N MET A 39 29.14 -1.66 -0.59
CA MET A 39 29.74 -2.75 0.18
C MET A 39 31.05 -3.24 -0.44
N TYR A 40 32.01 -3.57 0.40
CA TYR A 40 33.27 -4.15 0.01
C TYR A 40 33.74 -5.20 1.02
N ILE A 41 34.62 -6.12 0.57
CA ILE A 41 35.23 -7.14 1.40
C ILE A 41 36.72 -7.07 1.19
N VAL A 42 37.49 -7.14 2.29
CA VAL A 42 38.97 -7.21 2.26
C VAL A 42 39.46 -8.48 2.95
N ASP A 43 40.62 -8.99 2.49
CA ASP A 43 41.33 -10.09 3.15
C ASP A 43 42.20 -9.60 4.33
N LYS A 44 42.90 -10.54 4.99
CA LYS A 44 43.82 -10.23 6.08
C LYS A 44 44.98 -9.30 5.68
N ASN A 45 45.33 -9.25 4.38
CA ASN A 45 46.40 -8.40 3.82
C ASN A 45 45.84 -7.08 3.30
N GLN A 46 44.56 -6.76 3.60
CA GLN A 46 43.87 -5.53 3.15
C GLN A 46 43.75 -5.45 1.62
N GLN A 47 43.70 -6.60 0.93
CA GLN A 47 43.39 -6.64 -0.50
C GLN A 47 41.87 -6.70 -0.70
N ILE A 48 41.35 -5.93 -1.63
CA ILE A 48 39.90 -5.91 -1.94
C ILE A 48 39.52 -7.19 -2.68
N LEU A 49 38.71 -8.04 -2.05
CA LEU A 49 38.18 -9.27 -2.62
C LEU A 49 36.84 -9.06 -3.35
N TYR A 50 36.03 -8.12 -2.88
CA TYR A 50 34.71 -7.83 -3.42
C TYR A 50 34.42 -6.34 -3.37
N TRP A 51 33.76 -5.84 -4.41
CA TRP A 51 33.42 -4.43 -4.59
C TRP A 51 32.12 -4.37 -5.41
N ASN A 52 31.01 -4.00 -4.78
CA ASN A 52 29.72 -4.01 -5.46
C ASN A 52 29.42 -2.72 -6.22
N ARG A 53 28.32 -2.72 -6.97
CA ARG A 53 27.87 -1.58 -7.76
C ARG A 53 27.60 -0.33 -6.92
N GLY A 54 27.11 -0.47 -5.68
CA GLY A 54 26.92 0.64 -4.76
C GLY A 54 28.24 1.30 -4.37
N ALA A 55 29.30 0.50 -4.14
CA ALA A 55 30.64 1.01 -3.87
C ALA A 55 31.26 1.70 -5.10
N GLU A 56 31.00 1.20 -6.31
CA GLU A 56 31.40 1.86 -7.56
C GLU A 56 30.75 3.24 -7.72
N GLN A 57 29.44 3.31 -7.49
CA GLN A 57 28.69 4.57 -7.60
C GLN A 57 29.11 5.60 -6.55
N LEU A 58 29.39 5.14 -5.34
CA LEU A 58 29.78 6.00 -4.23
C LEU A 58 31.17 6.60 -4.43
N SER A 59 32.16 5.77 -4.80
CA SER A 59 33.58 6.17 -4.93
C SER A 59 33.95 6.67 -6.33
N GLY A 60 33.22 6.21 -7.37
CA GLY A 60 33.61 6.38 -8.76
C GLY A 60 34.68 5.39 -9.24
N LEU A 61 35.06 4.40 -8.41
CA LEU A 61 36.07 3.39 -8.72
C LEU A 61 35.42 2.12 -9.22
N GLY A 62 35.63 1.73 -10.49
CA GLY A 62 35.10 0.49 -11.05
C GLY A 62 35.73 -0.77 -10.43
N CYS A 63 34.94 -1.85 -10.21
CA CYS A 63 35.36 -3.10 -9.56
C CYS A 63 36.63 -3.70 -10.22
N LYS A 64 36.72 -3.70 -11.54
CA LYS A 64 37.89 -4.20 -12.29
C LYS A 64 39.21 -3.47 -11.95
N LYS A 65 39.14 -2.25 -11.41
CA LYS A 65 40.32 -1.45 -11.08
C LYS A 65 40.77 -1.65 -9.64
N VAL A 66 39.91 -2.14 -8.76
CA VAL A 66 40.19 -2.23 -7.29
C VAL A 66 40.31 -3.65 -6.78
N ILE A 67 39.64 -4.64 -7.39
CA ILE A 67 39.71 -6.05 -6.96
C ILE A 67 41.16 -6.55 -7.11
N GLY A 68 41.65 -7.24 -6.07
CA GLY A 68 43.00 -7.77 -5.95
C GLY A 68 44.09 -6.74 -5.65
N LYS A 69 43.71 -5.47 -5.43
CA LYS A 69 44.64 -4.43 -5.03
C LYS A 69 44.54 -4.08 -3.55
N PRO A 70 45.61 -3.53 -2.95
CA PRO A 70 45.54 -3.00 -1.58
C PRO A 70 44.47 -1.92 -1.48
N CYS A 71 43.66 -1.96 -0.44
CA CYS A 71 42.63 -0.95 -0.21
C CYS A 71 43.29 0.43 0.17
N LEU A 72 42.60 1.49 -0.20
CA LEU A 72 42.97 2.83 0.22
C LEU A 72 42.77 2.98 1.74
N PRO A 73 43.46 3.96 2.41
CA PRO A 73 43.38 4.11 3.87
C PRO A 73 41.98 4.20 4.45
N GLU A 74 41.05 4.77 3.68
CA GLU A 74 39.66 4.97 4.08
C GLU A 74 38.87 3.64 4.19
N TYR A 75 39.34 2.60 3.51
CA TYR A 75 38.68 1.26 3.44
C TYR A 75 39.36 0.23 4.32
N VAL A 76 40.47 0.55 4.99
CA VAL A 76 41.20 -0.40 5.85
C VAL A 76 40.31 -0.91 6.98
N ILE A 77 40.33 -2.22 7.21
CA ILE A 77 39.62 -2.90 8.29
C ILE A 77 40.64 -3.58 9.20
N THR A 78 40.66 -3.23 10.48
CA THR A 78 41.55 -3.79 11.49
C THR A 78 40.76 -4.52 12.55
N ASP A 79 41.40 -5.47 13.27
CA ASP A 79 40.80 -6.30 14.30
C ASP A 79 40.11 -5.52 15.45
N ASN A 80 40.50 -4.26 15.64
CA ASN A 80 39.95 -3.37 16.66
C ASN A 80 38.66 -2.64 16.23
N ASN A 81 38.18 -2.83 15.00
CA ASN A 81 37.11 -2.02 14.40
C ASN A 81 35.75 -2.75 14.33
N ASP A 82 35.60 -3.91 15.00
CA ASP A 82 34.33 -4.63 14.95
C ASP A 82 33.19 -3.83 15.59
N ASN A 83 32.02 -3.83 14.93
CA ASN A 83 30.84 -3.11 15.38
C ASN A 83 30.99 -1.57 15.51
N GLN A 84 32.08 -0.99 15.02
CA GLN A 84 32.25 0.46 15.07
C GLN A 84 31.66 1.16 13.86
N GLU A 85 31.04 2.28 14.14
CA GLU A 85 30.56 3.24 13.13
C GLU A 85 31.53 4.41 13.10
N GLN A 86 32.17 4.62 11.97
CA GLN A 86 33.16 5.69 11.80
C GLN A 86 32.73 6.63 10.68
N LEU A 87 32.91 7.94 10.89
CA LEU A 87 32.79 8.93 9.83
C LEU A 87 34.11 9.02 9.08
N VAL A 88 34.08 8.72 7.79
CA VAL A 88 35.26 8.70 6.93
C VAL A 88 35.03 9.61 5.72
N LYS A 89 36.07 10.34 5.32
CA LYS A 89 36.05 11.12 4.08
C LYS A 89 36.62 10.29 2.95
N ILE A 90 35.81 10.07 1.92
CA ILE A 90 36.21 9.33 0.73
C ILE A 90 36.42 10.31 -0.41
N SER A 91 37.59 10.22 -1.04
CA SER A 91 37.91 11.00 -2.24
C SER A 91 37.36 10.31 -3.49
N ARG A 92 36.44 10.97 -4.19
CA ARG A 92 35.93 10.50 -5.48
C ARG A 92 36.92 10.76 -6.62
N VAL A 93 36.83 9.95 -7.67
CA VAL A 93 37.64 10.09 -8.91
C VAL A 93 37.46 11.47 -9.55
N ASN A 94 36.36 12.15 -9.34
CA ASN A 94 36.11 13.52 -9.84
C ASN A 94 36.68 14.64 -8.94
N GLY A 95 37.49 14.29 -7.92
CA GLY A 95 38.14 15.25 -7.01
C GLY A 95 37.25 15.76 -5.86
N ASN A 96 35.97 15.40 -5.81
CA ASN A 96 35.09 15.80 -4.72
C ASN A 96 35.19 14.81 -3.55
N ASN A 97 35.36 15.34 -2.33
CA ASN A 97 35.32 14.53 -1.11
C ASN A 97 33.89 14.40 -0.59
N ILE A 98 33.52 13.20 -0.21
CA ILE A 98 32.23 12.92 0.45
C ILE A 98 32.46 12.37 1.84
N GLU A 99 31.66 12.79 2.79
CA GLU A 99 31.63 12.17 4.12
C GLU A 99 30.67 10.99 4.10
N VAL A 100 31.17 9.83 4.53
CA VAL A 100 30.41 8.58 4.58
C VAL A 100 30.50 7.97 5.97
N LYS A 101 29.45 7.32 6.38
CA LYS A 101 29.41 6.47 7.56
C LYS A 101 29.89 5.07 7.17
N LYS A 102 31.01 4.64 7.74
CA LYS A 102 31.59 3.33 7.54
C LYS A 102 31.20 2.42 8.71
N THR A 103 30.58 1.28 8.41
CA THR A 103 30.26 0.22 9.38
C THR A 103 31.06 -1.04 9.00
N VAL A 104 31.73 -1.66 9.95
CA VAL A 104 32.62 -2.79 9.71
C VAL A 104 32.15 -4.03 10.45
N ARG A 105 32.35 -5.21 9.84
CA ARG A 105 32.25 -6.52 10.46
C ARG A 105 33.52 -7.31 10.20
N ILE A 106 34.12 -7.82 11.25
CA ILE A 106 35.35 -8.60 11.18
C ILE A 106 35.02 -10.07 10.89
N LEU A 107 35.85 -10.67 10.06
CA LEU A 107 35.80 -12.09 9.74
C LEU A 107 36.97 -12.78 10.37
N HIS A 108 36.71 -13.84 11.12
CA HIS A 108 37.74 -14.72 11.71
C HIS A 108 37.75 -16.09 11.01
N ASN A 109 38.91 -16.71 10.94
CA ASN A 109 39.05 -18.09 10.47
C ASN A 109 38.54 -19.08 11.54
N LYS A 110 38.61 -20.38 11.25
CA LYS A 110 38.19 -21.44 12.20
C LYS A 110 39.06 -21.50 13.44
N GLU A 111 40.27 -20.95 13.41
CA GLU A 111 41.24 -20.91 14.49
C GLU A 111 41.08 -19.66 15.37
N GLY A 112 40.20 -18.73 14.97
CA GLY A 112 39.93 -17.48 15.67
C GLY A 112 40.78 -16.30 15.26
N ASP A 113 41.68 -16.46 14.28
CA ASP A 113 42.53 -15.37 13.79
C ASP A 113 41.81 -14.47 12.81
N PHE A 114 42.24 -13.22 12.73
CA PHE A 114 41.73 -12.25 11.79
C PHE A 114 41.92 -12.71 10.32
N ALA A 115 40.83 -12.91 9.60
CA ALA A 115 40.81 -13.38 8.20
C ALA A 115 40.49 -12.28 7.20
N GLY A 116 39.96 -11.14 7.68
CA GLY A 116 39.53 -10.02 6.85
C GLY A 116 38.29 -9.33 7.39
N GLY A 117 37.54 -8.63 6.53
CA GLY A 117 36.33 -7.96 6.99
C GLY A 117 35.41 -7.49 5.87
N ILE A 118 34.19 -7.17 6.26
CA ILE A 118 33.15 -6.61 5.41
C ILE A 118 32.94 -5.15 5.81
N GLY A 119 33.05 -4.23 4.88
CA GLY A 119 32.75 -2.82 5.08
C GLY A 119 31.48 -2.39 4.32
N LEU A 120 30.62 -1.67 5.02
CA LEU A 120 29.47 -0.98 4.48
C LEU A 120 29.70 0.53 4.55
N LEU A 121 29.40 1.24 3.47
CA LEU A 121 29.54 2.68 3.38
C LEU A 121 28.18 3.31 3.08
N ALA A 122 27.73 4.20 3.93
CA ALA A 122 26.53 4.98 3.73
C ALA A 122 26.90 6.45 3.55
N SER A 123 26.54 7.05 2.42
CA SER A 123 26.73 8.49 2.22
C SER A 123 25.86 9.27 3.20
N LEU A 124 26.43 10.24 3.88
CA LEU A 124 25.68 11.14 4.77
C LEU A 124 24.61 11.95 3.99
N SER A 125 24.88 12.30 2.74
CA SER A 125 23.92 12.95 1.85
C SER A 125 22.83 11.98 1.35
N ALA A 126 23.13 10.68 1.20
CA ALA A 126 22.15 9.64 0.84
C ALA A 126 21.43 9.07 2.08
N SER A 127 22.03 9.18 3.27
CA SER A 127 21.42 8.75 4.54
C SER A 127 20.26 9.66 4.97
N LEU A 128 20.15 10.85 4.43
CA LEU A 128 18.97 11.71 4.59
C LEU A 128 17.79 11.25 3.72
N GLU A 129 18.03 10.40 2.72
CA GLU A 129 16.95 9.90 1.84
C GLU A 129 16.54 8.43 2.09
N LYS A 130 17.31 7.59 2.80
CA LYS A 130 17.03 6.14 2.83
C LYS A 130 17.18 5.38 4.17
N VAL A 131 17.49 6.02 5.28
CA VAL A 131 17.47 5.30 6.59
C VAL A 131 16.82 6.18 7.64
N VAL A 132 15.50 6.16 7.68
CA VAL A 132 14.73 6.47 8.89
C VAL A 132 14.59 5.19 9.70
N VAL A 133 15.66 4.78 10.38
CA VAL A 133 15.58 3.92 11.55
C VAL A 133 16.43 4.55 12.65
N THR A 134 15.71 5.09 13.64
CA THR A 134 16.11 5.43 15.01
C THR A 134 17.24 6.45 15.23
N LYS A 135 16.88 7.73 15.21
CA LYS A 135 16.98 8.60 16.40
C LYS A 135 15.97 9.73 16.20
N VAL A 136 14.95 9.75 17.02
CA VAL A 136 13.95 10.80 17.07
C VAL A 136 14.62 12.05 17.62
N SER A 137 15.15 12.87 16.71
CA SER A 137 15.29 14.31 16.94
C SER A 137 14.00 14.96 16.46
N THR A 138 13.34 15.60 17.37
CA THR A 138 12.03 16.22 17.34
C THR A 138 11.98 17.47 16.44
N GLU A 139 12.26 17.32 15.14
CA GLU A 139 11.84 18.30 14.15
C GLU A 139 11.38 17.57 12.90
N VAL A 140 10.07 17.44 12.79
CA VAL A 140 9.42 16.93 11.59
C VAL A 140 9.52 18.02 10.52
N VAL A 141 10.52 17.92 9.65
CA VAL A 141 10.60 18.75 8.43
C VAL A 141 9.34 18.46 7.61
N LYS A 142 8.51 19.48 7.42
CA LYS A 142 7.35 19.40 6.53
C LYS A 142 7.85 19.01 5.13
N PRO A 143 7.31 17.95 4.51
CA PRO A 143 7.75 17.55 3.18
C PRO A 143 7.42 18.65 2.16
N ASP A 144 8.34 18.87 1.21
CA ASP A 144 8.09 19.70 0.04
C ASP A 144 7.00 19.01 -0.81
N MET A 145 5.81 19.60 -0.78
CA MET A 145 4.60 18.98 -1.34
C MET A 145 4.44 19.25 -2.83
N ASP A 146 5.08 20.28 -3.37
CA ASP A 146 4.88 20.70 -4.77
C ASP A 146 5.55 19.74 -5.76
N SER A 147 6.71 19.20 -5.41
CA SER A 147 7.44 18.25 -6.27
C SER A 147 6.85 16.84 -6.32
N GLN A 148 5.83 16.54 -5.51
CA GLN A 148 5.24 15.21 -5.32
C GLN A 148 3.75 15.16 -5.70
N ASN A 149 3.23 16.24 -6.30
CA ASN A 149 1.84 16.38 -6.71
C ASN A 149 1.70 16.14 -8.22
N PHE A 150 1.13 15.02 -8.59
CA PHE A 150 0.78 14.70 -9.97
C PHE A 150 -0.72 14.91 -10.18
N HIS A 151 -1.12 16.09 -10.70
CA HIS A 151 -2.53 16.41 -10.98
C HIS A 151 -3.50 16.11 -9.81
N GLY A 152 -3.10 16.42 -8.58
CA GLY A 152 -3.88 16.16 -7.38
C GLY A 152 -3.63 14.79 -6.73
N LEU A 153 -2.83 13.94 -7.35
CA LEU A 153 -2.35 12.68 -6.79
C LEU A 153 -1.02 12.90 -6.10
N LEU A 154 -1.00 12.79 -4.78
CA LEU A 154 0.22 12.94 -3.97
C LEU A 154 0.87 11.59 -3.76
N SER A 155 2.10 11.42 -4.23
CA SER A 155 2.89 10.21 -3.97
C SER A 155 4.37 10.42 -4.22
N ARG A 156 5.19 9.68 -3.47
CA ARG A 156 6.62 9.50 -3.68
C ARG A 156 6.99 8.03 -3.93
N SER A 157 6.00 7.15 -3.88
CA SER A 157 6.17 5.70 -4.06
C SER A 157 6.60 5.37 -5.50
N PRO A 158 7.61 4.50 -5.70
CA PRO A 158 7.98 4.00 -7.03
C PRO A 158 6.81 3.36 -7.77
N ALA A 159 5.97 2.57 -7.07
CA ALA A 159 4.80 1.92 -7.67
C ALA A 159 3.78 2.92 -8.25
N MET A 160 3.66 4.11 -7.66
CA MET A 160 2.79 5.15 -8.20
C MET A 160 3.41 5.89 -9.39
N ARG A 161 4.74 5.93 -9.53
CA ARG A 161 5.38 6.50 -10.73
C ARG A 161 5.01 5.74 -11.99
N ASP A 162 4.96 4.41 -11.91
CA ASP A 162 4.51 3.56 -13.02
C ASP A 162 3.05 3.86 -13.38
N VAL A 163 2.20 4.06 -12.35
CA VAL A 163 0.80 4.47 -12.54
C VAL A 163 0.71 5.84 -13.23
N PHE A 164 1.52 6.81 -12.81
CA PHE A 164 1.55 8.16 -13.42
C PHE A 164 1.96 8.10 -14.89
N GLN A 165 2.97 7.31 -15.24
CA GLN A 165 3.37 7.14 -16.63
C GLN A 165 2.25 6.52 -17.49
N ILE A 166 1.51 5.53 -16.95
CA ILE A 166 0.36 4.96 -17.65
C ILE A 166 -0.75 5.98 -17.81
N ILE A 167 -0.99 6.84 -16.80
CA ILE A 167 -2.00 7.92 -16.87
C ILE A 167 -1.64 8.90 -18.00
N GLU A 168 -0.38 9.35 -18.09
CA GLU A 168 0.10 10.24 -19.16
C GLU A 168 -0.13 9.62 -20.53
N ASN A 169 0.36 8.40 -20.74
CA ASN A 169 0.22 7.69 -22.01
C ASN A 169 -1.27 7.46 -22.38
N ALA A 170 -2.11 7.11 -21.39
CA ALA A 170 -3.53 6.91 -21.60
C ALA A 170 -4.25 8.23 -21.95
N ALA A 171 -3.82 9.35 -21.37
CA ALA A 171 -4.44 10.66 -21.61
C ALA A 171 -4.28 11.14 -23.06
N GLU A 172 -3.18 10.78 -23.72
CA GLU A 172 -2.91 11.10 -25.12
C GLU A 172 -3.83 10.37 -26.11
N THR A 173 -4.56 9.36 -25.66
CA THR A 173 -5.43 8.54 -26.50
C THR A 173 -6.91 8.72 -26.16
N GLU A 174 -7.80 8.33 -27.09
CA GLU A 174 -9.25 8.26 -26.85
C GLU A 174 -9.69 6.88 -26.32
N ALA A 175 -8.74 6.02 -25.95
CA ALA A 175 -9.03 4.68 -25.47
C ALA A 175 -9.79 4.70 -24.14
N THR A 176 -10.68 3.72 -23.97
CA THR A 176 -11.37 3.49 -22.70
C THR A 176 -10.38 3.03 -21.64
N VAL A 177 -10.42 3.65 -20.46
CA VAL A 177 -9.54 3.33 -19.35
C VAL A 177 -10.33 2.64 -18.24
N LEU A 178 -9.79 1.52 -17.73
CA LEU A 178 -10.35 0.83 -16.58
C LEU A 178 -9.41 0.97 -15.37
N VAL A 179 -9.81 1.79 -14.41
CA VAL A 179 -9.08 2.00 -13.16
C VAL A 179 -9.52 0.97 -12.13
N ARG A 180 -8.58 0.15 -11.66
CA ARG A 180 -8.82 -0.85 -10.62
C ARG A 180 -8.04 -0.50 -9.35
N GLY A 181 -8.70 -0.56 -8.20
CA GLY A 181 -8.09 -0.32 -6.90
C GLY A 181 -9.12 -0.48 -5.78
N GLU A 182 -8.65 -0.72 -4.58
CA GLU A 182 -9.51 -0.84 -3.41
C GLU A 182 -10.33 0.44 -3.17
N SER A 183 -11.39 0.33 -2.36
CA SER A 183 -12.18 1.50 -1.96
C SER A 183 -11.29 2.52 -1.25
N GLY A 184 -11.47 3.81 -1.57
CA GLY A 184 -10.67 4.89 -0.97
C GLY A 184 -9.22 5.02 -1.47
N SER A 185 -8.81 4.29 -2.52
CA SER A 185 -7.43 4.34 -3.07
C SER A 185 -7.13 5.56 -3.96
N GLY A 186 -8.17 6.33 -4.37
CA GLY A 186 -8.03 7.53 -5.21
C GLY A 186 -8.43 7.33 -6.68
N LYS A 187 -9.27 6.35 -7.02
CA LYS A 187 -9.70 6.06 -8.41
C LYS A 187 -10.28 7.28 -9.14
N GLU A 188 -11.07 8.10 -8.46
CA GLU A 188 -11.66 9.33 -9.03
C GLU A 188 -10.59 10.38 -9.37
N LEU A 189 -9.56 10.53 -8.54
CA LEU A 189 -8.46 11.45 -8.82
C LEU A 189 -7.66 11.00 -10.05
N VAL A 190 -7.47 9.69 -10.24
CA VAL A 190 -6.87 9.14 -11.47
C VAL A 190 -7.71 9.49 -12.70
N ALA A 191 -9.03 9.35 -12.62
CA ALA A 191 -9.92 9.71 -13.73
C ALA A 191 -9.86 11.22 -14.05
N LYS A 192 -9.83 12.07 -13.02
CA LYS A 192 -9.64 13.53 -13.19
C LYS A 192 -8.29 13.88 -13.80
N ALA A 193 -7.22 13.19 -13.40
CA ALA A 193 -5.88 13.39 -13.99
C ALA A 193 -5.85 12.99 -15.46
N ILE A 194 -6.45 11.85 -15.84
CA ILE A 194 -6.57 11.42 -17.24
C ILE A 194 -7.32 12.46 -18.08
N HIS A 195 -8.45 12.97 -17.56
CA HIS A 195 -9.21 14.01 -18.27
C HIS A 195 -8.40 15.30 -18.39
N GLY A 196 -7.80 15.78 -17.30
CA GLY A 196 -7.03 17.03 -17.26
C GLY A 196 -5.80 17.03 -18.16
N LEU A 197 -5.21 15.87 -18.43
CA LEU A 197 -4.07 15.69 -19.34
C LEU A 197 -4.50 15.41 -20.78
N SER A 198 -5.78 15.12 -21.04
CA SER A 198 -6.28 14.75 -22.37
C SER A 198 -6.57 15.97 -23.26
N ALA A 199 -6.77 15.73 -24.57
CA ALA A 199 -7.22 16.75 -25.50
C ALA A 199 -8.59 17.35 -25.11
N ARG A 200 -9.38 16.65 -24.28
CA ARG A 200 -10.71 17.04 -23.80
C ARG A 200 -10.71 17.82 -22.48
N TYR A 201 -9.56 18.30 -21.99
CA TYR A 201 -9.41 18.92 -20.65
C TYR A 201 -10.29 20.16 -20.40
N LYS A 202 -10.78 20.83 -21.46
CA LYS A 202 -11.72 21.97 -21.37
C LYS A 202 -13.19 21.53 -21.50
N ALA A 203 -13.45 20.30 -21.90
CA ALA A 203 -14.78 19.78 -22.11
C ALA A 203 -15.38 19.25 -20.78
N PRO A 204 -16.68 18.91 -20.73
CA PRO A 204 -17.29 18.42 -19.50
C PRO A 204 -16.62 17.13 -18.97
N PHE A 205 -16.36 17.10 -17.65
CA PHE A 205 -16.05 15.89 -16.91
C PHE A 205 -17.21 15.59 -15.99
N LEU A 206 -17.96 14.52 -16.28
CA LEU A 206 -19.08 14.10 -15.45
C LEU A 206 -18.75 12.76 -14.79
N ALA A 207 -19.16 12.59 -13.53
CA ALA A 207 -18.90 11.40 -12.74
C ALA A 207 -20.21 10.87 -12.17
N ILE A 208 -20.36 9.53 -12.17
CA ILE A 208 -21.46 8.84 -11.53
C ILE A 208 -20.95 7.60 -10.80
N ASN A 209 -21.48 7.40 -9.58
CA ASN A 209 -21.25 6.17 -8.85
C ASN A 209 -22.41 5.19 -9.12
N CYS A 210 -22.12 4.10 -9.83
CA CYS A 210 -23.14 3.14 -10.26
C CYS A 210 -23.71 2.31 -9.10
N ALA A 211 -23.02 2.23 -7.96
CA ALA A 211 -23.50 1.55 -6.77
C ALA A 211 -24.47 2.38 -5.91
N ALA A 212 -24.49 3.71 -6.10
CA ALA A 212 -25.26 4.62 -5.27
C ALA A 212 -26.74 4.74 -5.65
N LEU A 213 -27.13 4.24 -6.82
CA LEU A 213 -28.45 4.43 -7.40
C LEU A 213 -29.17 3.09 -7.64
N SER A 214 -30.50 3.08 -7.54
CA SER A 214 -31.29 1.93 -8.00
C SER A 214 -31.19 1.78 -9.53
N SER A 215 -31.45 0.58 -10.06
CA SER A 215 -31.36 0.29 -11.51
C SER A 215 -32.10 1.31 -12.38
N ASN A 216 -33.35 1.61 -12.04
CA ASN A 216 -34.20 2.54 -12.83
C ASN A 216 -33.67 3.99 -12.79
N LEU A 217 -33.15 4.42 -11.61
CA LEU A 217 -32.56 5.76 -11.50
C LEU A 217 -31.23 5.83 -12.25
N LEU A 218 -30.40 4.78 -12.15
CA LEU A 218 -29.13 4.71 -12.88
C LEU A 218 -29.36 4.78 -14.39
N GLU A 219 -30.37 4.05 -14.89
CA GLU A 219 -30.77 4.08 -16.29
C GLU A 219 -31.20 5.47 -16.75
N SER A 220 -32.08 6.11 -15.99
CA SER A 220 -32.55 7.46 -16.25
C SER A 220 -31.43 8.50 -16.18
N GLU A 221 -30.49 8.38 -15.23
CA GLU A 221 -29.35 9.29 -15.12
C GLU A 221 -28.35 9.11 -16.28
N LEU A 222 -28.07 7.87 -16.68
CA LEU A 222 -27.12 7.59 -17.77
C LEU A 222 -27.68 7.99 -19.14
N PHE A 223 -28.89 7.52 -19.47
CA PHE A 223 -29.45 7.61 -20.82
C PHE A 223 -30.54 8.68 -20.97
N GLY A 224 -31.01 9.26 -19.85
CA GLY A 224 -32.14 10.19 -19.89
C GLY A 224 -33.47 9.48 -20.13
N HIS A 225 -34.55 10.24 -20.07
CA HIS A 225 -35.90 9.75 -20.36
C HIS A 225 -36.78 10.83 -21.03
N VAL A 226 -37.76 10.40 -21.79
CA VAL A 226 -38.79 11.27 -22.32
C VAL A 226 -39.96 11.38 -21.35
N ARG A 227 -40.73 12.45 -21.44
CA ARG A 227 -41.96 12.64 -20.65
C ARG A 227 -42.87 11.42 -20.80
N GLY A 228 -43.36 10.87 -19.71
CA GLY A 228 -44.26 9.72 -19.70
C GLY A 228 -43.57 8.37 -19.78
N ALA A 229 -42.24 8.27 -19.77
CA ALA A 229 -41.51 7.01 -19.84
C ALA A 229 -41.76 6.06 -18.67
N PHE A 230 -42.08 6.62 -17.49
CA PHE A 230 -42.47 5.86 -16.28
C PHE A 230 -43.29 6.75 -15.35
N THR A 231 -43.85 6.15 -14.31
CA THR A 231 -44.65 6.87 -13.28
C THR A 231 -43.76 7.87 -12.56
N GLY A 232 -44.00 9.19 -12.78
CA GLY A 232 -43.18 10.30 -12.27
C GLY A 232 -42.33 11.01 -13.31
N ALA A 233 -42.26 10.54 -14.55
CA ALA A 233 -41.58 11.21 -15.65
C ALA A 233 -42.43 12.41 -16.19
N ILE A 234 -42.43 13.53 -15.45
CA ILE A 234 -43.28 14.69 -15.74
C ILE A 234 -42.72 15.52 -16.93
N LYS A 235 -41.42 15.52 -17.13
CA LYS A 235 -40.67 16.24 -18.17
C LYS A 235 -39.56 15.40 -18.77
N ASP A 236 -39.04 15.81 -19.91
CA ASP A 236 -37.85 15.20 -20.50
C ASP A 236 -36.61 15.42 -19.59
N HIS A 237 -35.75 14.45 -19.53
CA HIS A 237 -34.47 14.50 -18.77
C HIS A 237 -33.30 14.09 -19.67
N HIS A 238 -32.32 15.00 -19.80
CA HIS A 238 -31.10 14.74 -20.54
C HIS A 238 -30.12 13.92 -19.67
N GLY A 239 -29.82 12.70 -20.11
CA GLY A 239 -28.90 11.82 -19.43
C GLY A 239 -27.44 12.28 -19.45
N LEU A 240 -26.60 11.63 -18.66
CA LEU A 240 -25.17 11.94 -18.55
C LEU A 240 -24.43 11.77 -19.88
N PHE A 241 -24.80 10.78 -20.71
CA PHE A 241 -24.20 10.63 -22.04
C PHE A 241 -24.39 11.86 -22.91
N GLN A 242 -25.58 12.46 -22.93
CA GLN A 242 -25.84 13.67 -23.68
C GLN A 242 -25.15 14.90 -23.08
N ARG A 243 -25.14 15.00 -21.75
CA ARG A 243 -24.50 16.11 -21.02
C ARG A 243 -22.97 16.06 -21.07
N ALA A 244 -22.39 14.87 -21.26
CA ALA A 244 -20.96 14.66 -21.38
C ALA A 244 -20.46 14.70 -22.83
N ASP A 245 -21.33 15.01 -23.79
CA ASP A 245 -20.97 15.04 -25.22
C ASP A 245 -19.76 15.94 -25.49
N GLY A 246 -18.80 15.45 -26.27
CA GLY A 246 -17.50 16.08 -26.51
C GLY A 246 -16.51 15.95 -25.33
N GLY A 247 -16.94 15.42 -24.17
CA GLY A 247 -16.19 15.37 -22.92
C GLY A 247 -15.81 13.96 -22.44
N THR A 248 -15.80 13.78 -21.12
CA THR A 248 -15.44 12.52 -20.46
C THR A 248 -16.48 12.14 -19.42
N LEU A 249 -16.94 10.88 -19.45
CA LEU A 249 -17.82 10.32 -18.45
C LEU A 249 -17.04 9.31 -17.59
N PHE A 250 -17.00 9.53 -16.28
CA PHE A 250 -16.42 8.63 -15.30
C PHE A 250 -17.51 7.78 -14.66
N LEU A 251 -17.37 6.45 -14.82
CA LEU A 251 -18.26 5.43 -14.25
C LEU A 251 -17.57 4.77 -13.07
N ASP A 252 -17.87 5.21 -11.84
CA ASP A 252 -17.33 4.56 -10.64
C ASP A 252 -18.16 3.32 -10.28
N GLU A 253 -17.48 2.29 -9.79
CA GLU A 253 -18.04 0.99 -9.43
C GLU A 253 -18.83 0.34 -10.57
N VAL A 254 -18.25 0.31 -11.77
CA VAL A 254 -18.88 -0.21 -13.00
C VAL A 254 -19.33 -1.68 -12.87
N ALA A 255 -18.73 -2.46 -11.96
CA ALA A 255 -19.12 -3.83 -11.69
C ALA A 255 -20.52 -3.97 -11.07
N GLU A 256 -21.09 -2.87 -10.51
CA GLU A 256 -22.41 -2.84 -9.89
C GLU A 256 -23.54 -2.55 -10.88
N ILE A 257 -23.23 -2.26 -12.16
CA ILE A 257 -24.22 -2.01 -13.19
C ILE A 257 -25.03 -3.27 -13.45
N PRO A 258 -26.39 -3.23 -13.38
CA PRO A 258 -27.23 -4.37 -13.71
C PRO A 258 -27.04 -4.89 -15.14
N LEU A 259 -27.17 -6.20 -15.38
CA LEU A 259 -26.93 -6.87 -16.67
C LEU A 259 -27.72 -6.23 -17.84
N GLU A 260 -28.95 -5.77 -17.60
CA GLU A 260 -29.78 -5.09 -18.59
C GLU A 260 -29.15 -3.77 -19.06
N LEU A 261 -28.60 -3.00 -18.12
CA LEU A 261 -27.94 -1.73 -18.43
C LEU A 261 -26.54 -1.93 -19.05
N GLN A 262 -25.87 -3.04 -18.73
CA GLN A 262 -24.61 -3.39 -19.38
C GLN A 262 -24.78 -3.58 -20.89
N ALA A 263 -25.90 -4.14 -21.35
CA ALA A 263 -26.19 -4.28 -22.78
C ALA A 263 -26.37 -2.92 -23.47
N LYS A 264 -27.06 -1.95 -22.81
CA LYS A 264 -27.23 -0.59 -23.31
C LYS A 264 -25.89 0.16 -23.34
N LEU A 265 -25.11 0.04 -22.27
CA LEU A 265 -23.77 0.63 -22.18
C LEU A 265 -22.84 0.12 -23.29
N LEU A 266 -22.87 -1.18 -23.57
CA LEU A 266 -22.09 -1.78 -24.65
C LEU A 266 -22.42 -1.16 -26.02
N ARG A 267 -23.71 -0.95 -26.31
CA ARG A 267 -24.14 -0.30 -27.56
C ARG A 267 -23.58 1.10 -27.67
N VAL A 268 -23.66 1.93 -26.62
CA VAL A 268 -23.09 3.28 -26.64
C VAL A 268 -21.60 3.25 -26.90
N LEU A 269 -20.87 2.30 -26.30
CA LEU A 269 -19.41 2.16 -26.50
C LEU A 269 -19.02 1.70 -27.91
N GLN A 270 -19.93 0.97 -28.61
CA GLN A 270 -19.68 0.44 -29.95
C GLN A 270 -20.20 1.36 -31.05
N GLU A 271 -21.43 1.83 -30.92
CA GLU A 271 -22.19 2.55 -31.94
C GLU A 271 -22.16 4.06 -31.76
N ARG A 272 -21.66 4.55 -30.59
CA ARG A 272 -21.63 5.98 -30.21
C ARG A 272 -23.00 6.65 -30.26
N ASN A 273 -24.05 5.87 -30.05
CA ASN A 273 -25.42 6.39 -29.94
C ASN A 273 -26.22 5.61 -28.93
N TYR A 274 -27.34 6.16 -28.50
CA TYR A 274 -28.29 5.51 -27.60
C TYR A 274 -29.69 6.09 -27.78
N THR A 275 -30.70 5.35 -27.25
CA THR A 275 -32.09 5.79 -27.21
C THR A 275 -32.48 6.09 -25.75
N PRO A 276 -32.99 7.29 -25.42
CA PRO A 276 -33.51 7.61 -24.09
C PRO A 276 -34.64 6.66 -23.66
N VAL A 277 -34.85 6.51 -22.34
CA VAL A 277 -35.91 5.64 -21.81
C VAL A 277 -37.29 6.15 -22.27
N GLY A 278 -38.07 5.27 -22.88
CA GLY A 278 -39.37 5.58 -23.43
C GLY A 278 -39.35 6.36 -24.74
N GLY A 279 -38.17 6.71 -25.25
CA GLY A 279 -37.99 7.38 -26.55
C GLY A 279 -37.89 6.42 -27.73
N ASP A 280 -38.06 6.95 -28.95
CA ASP A 280 -37.96 6.23 -30.22
C ASP A 280 -36.79 6.73 -31.10
N ARG A 281 -36.16 7.83 -30.72
CA ARG A 281 -35.07 8.44 -31.51
C ARG A 281 -33.71 8.13 -30.88
N SER A 282 -32.79 7.73 -31.74
CA SER A 282 -31.38 7.58 -31.35
C SER A 282 -30.68 8.94 -31.28
N ILE A 283 -29.80 9.11 -30.31
CA ILE A 283 -29.00 10.32 -30.08
C ILE A 283 -27.54 9.91 -30.23
N ASP A 284 -26.83 10.56 -31.15
CA ASP A 284 -25.39 10.37 -31.33
C ASP A 284 -24.61 11.12 -30.25
N VAL A 285 -23.52 10.53 -29.74
CA VAL A 285 -22.68 11.13 -28.72
C VAL A 285 -21.21 10.75 -28.92
N ASP A 286 -20.32 11.68 -28.64
CA ASP A 286 -18.88 11.47 -28.62
C ASP A 286 -18.33 11.65 -27.20
N VAL A 287 -18.40 10.59 -26.40
CA VAL A 287 -18.00 10.62 -24.98
C VAL A 287 -16.84 9.67 -24.76
N ARG A 288 -15.75 10.18 -24.16
CA ARG A 288 -14.66 9.35 -23.66
C ARG A 288 -15.06 8.69 -22.34
N ILE A 289 -14.85 7.38 -22.21
CA ILE A 289 -15.19 6.65 -20.98
C ILE A 289 -13.97 6.34 -20.16
N VAL A 290 -14.04 6.66 -18.87
CA VAL A 290 -13.14 6.16 -17.82
C VAL A 290 -13.99 5.40 -16.82
N ALA A 291 -13.72 4.11 -16.64
CA ALA A 291 -14.46 3.25 -15.71
C ALA A 291 -13.60 2.90 -14.50
N ALA A 292 -14.21 2.72 -13.33
CA ALA A 292 -13.51 2.29 -12.14
C ALA A 292 -14.26 1.19 -11.40
N THR A 293 -13.51 0.32 -10.70
CA THR A 293 -14.08 -0.72 -9.84
C THR A 293 -13.05 -1.22 -8.83
N HIS A 294 -13.51 -1.68 -7.68
CA HIS A 294 -12.71 -2.45 -6.73
C HIS A 294 -12.75 -3.96 -7.00
N ARG A 295 -13.75 -4.46 -7.78
CA ARG A 295 -13.94 -5.87 -8.08
C ARG A 295 -13.12 -6.34 -9.29
N SER A 296 -12.88 -7.64 -9.37
CA SER A 296 -12.32 -8.29 -10.55
C SER A 296 -13.42 -8.55 -11.58
N LEU A 297 -13.49 -7.77 -12.65
CA LEU A 297 -14.49 -8.00 -13.70
C LEU A 297 -14.43 -9.43 -14.28
N ARG A 298 -13.22 -10.04 -14.35
CA ARG A 298 -13.09 -11.45 -14.78
C ARG A 298 -13.81 -12.43 -13.84
N GLU A 299 -13.79 -12.16 -12.53
CA GLU A 299 -14.51 -13.00 -11.57
C GLU A 299 -16.02 -12.76 -11.65
N GLU A 300 -16.45 -11.51 -11.84
CA GLU A 300 -17.85 -11.18 -12.02
C GLU A 300 -18.42 -11.79 -13.32
N VAL A 301 -17.65 -11.85 -14.40
CA VAL A 301 -18.01 -12.59 -15.63
C VAL A 301 -18.20 -14.08 -15.34
N LYS A 302 -17.28 -14.72 -14.61
CA LYS A 302 -17.40 -16.14 -14.24
C LYS A 302 -18.64 -16.42 -13.38
N LYS A 303 -19.05 -15.48 -12.53
CA LYS A 303 -20.26 -15.56 -11.70
C LYS A 303 -21.55 -15.24 -12.46
N GLY A 304 -21.45 -14.79 -13.71
CA GLY A 304 -22.60 -14.34 -14.52
C GLY A 304 -23.12 -12.95 -14.14
N GLY A 305 -22.42 -12.20 -13.29
CA GLY A 305 -22.81 -10.84 -12.88
C GLY A 305 -22.36 -9.76 -13.85
N PHE A 306 -21.45 -10.06 -14.76
CA PHE A 306 -20.92 -9.10 -15.74
C PHE A 306 -20.77 -9.73 -17.11
N ARG A 307 -21.08 -8.99 -18.18
CA ARG A 307 -20.95 -9.46 -19.57
C ARG A 307 -19.49 -9.43 -20.01
N GLU A 308 -19.07 -10.50 -20.65
CA GLU A 308 -17.69 -10.64 -21.14
C GLU A 308 -17.35 -9.63 -22.25
N ASP A 309 -18.28 -9.39 -23.18
CA ASP A 309 -18.13 -8.44 -24.28
C ASP A 309 -17.91 -7.00 -23.77
N LEU A 310 -18.69 -6.57 -22.79
CA LEU A 310 -18.54 -5.27 -22.15
C LEU A 310 -17.19 -5.18 -21.39
N MET A 311 -16.79 -6.24 -20.69
CA MET A 311 -15.51 -6.27 -19.97
C MET A 311 -14.33 -5.99 -20.94
N TYR A 312 -14.30 -6.62 -22.11
CA TYR A 312 -13.23 -6.39 -23.10
C TYR A 312 -13.28 -4.96 -23.65
N ARG A 313 -14.45 -4.40 -23.86
CA ARG A 313 -14.59 -3.03 -24.35
C ARG A 313 -14.19 -1.96 -23.35
N LEU A 314 -14.40 -2.20 -22.05
CA LEU A 314 -13.97 -1.30 -20.97
C LEU A 314 -12.48 -1.44 -20.64
N ARG A 315 -11.90 -2.64 -20.79
CA ARG A 315 -10.54 -2.96 -20.36
C ARG A 315 -9.50 -2.77 -21.49
N VAL A 316 -9.55 -1.65 -22.20
CA VAL A 316 -8.54 -1.36 -23.26
C VAL A 316 -7.23 -0.94 -22.58
N VAL A 317 -7.27 0.04 -21.69
CA VAL A 317 -6.10 0.45 -20.90
C VAL A 317 -6.39 0.20 -19.41
N PRO A 318 -5.90 -0.91 -18.81
CA PRO A 318 -6.07 -1.16 -17.40
C PRO A 318 -5.03 -0.39 -16.56
N ILE A 319 -5.49 0.32 -15.53
CA ILE A 319 -4.65 0.99 -14.53
C ILE A 319 -4.93 0.35 -13.17
N PHE A 320 -3.88 -0.11 -12.47
CA PHE A 320 -4.00 -0.69 -11.15
C PHE A 320 -3.40 0.25 -10.10
N ILE A 321 -4.23 0.74 -9.17
CA ILE A 321 -3.77 1.58 -8.07
C ILE A 321 -3.39 0.66 -6.91
N PRO A 322 -2.13 0.70 -6.43
CA PRO A 322 -1.72 -0.08 -5.27
C PRO A 322 -2.44 0.42 -4.02
N PRO A 323 -2.83 -0.47 -3.10
CA PRO A 323 -3.40 -0.09 -1.82
C PRO A 323 -2.35 0.65 -0.96
N LEU A 324 -2.82 1.46 -0.01
CA LEU A 324 -1.95 2.34 0.79
C LEU A 324 -0.87 1.56 1.58
N ARG A 325 -1.17 0.34 2.02
CA ARG A 325 -0.22 -0.56 2.70
C ARG A 325 0.98 -0.98 1.83
N GLU A 326 0.85 -0.94 0.50
CA GLU A 326 1.92 -1.25 -0.47
C GLU A 326 2.71 -0.01 -0.90
N ARG A 327 2.29 1.19 -0.44
CA ARG A 327 2.97 2.47 -0.68
C ARG A 327 3.16 3.24 0.64
N ARG A 328 3.82 2.59 1.59
CA ARG A 328 4.00 3.10 2.96
C ARG A 328 4.69 4.47 3.02
N GLU A 329 5.55 4.76 2.03
CA GLU A 329 6.22 6.06 1.89
C GLU A 329 5.23 7.23 1.73
N ASP A 330 4.03 6.96 1.21
CA ASP A 330 3.01 7.98 0.99
C ASP A 330 2.22 8.33 2.25
N ILE A 331 2.18 7.42 3.26
CA ILE A 331 1.35 7.61 4.45
C ILE A 331 1.72 8.92 5.17
N GLY A 332 3.00 9.12 5.45
CA GLY A 332 3.47 10.36 6.12
C GLY A 332 3.21 11.62 5.30
N LEU A 333 3.39 11.55 3.97
CA LEU A 333 3.10 12.64 3.04
C LEU A 333 1.61 13.01 3.07
N LEU A 334 0.72 12.02 2.97
CA LEU A 334 -0.72 12.21 2.98
C LEU A 334 -1.25 12.72 4.33
N ILE A 335 -0.71 12.23 5.45
CA ILE A 335 -1.04 12.75 6.78
C ILE A 335 -0.77 14.25 6.86
N TRP A 336 0.44 14.69 6.46
CA TRP A 336 0.80 16.09 6.48
C TRP A 336 0.01 16.93 5.48
N HIS A 337 -0.33 16.36 4.33
CA HIS A 337 -1.22 17.02 3.38
C HIS A 337 -2.58 17.33 4.00
N PHE A 338 -3.25 16.35 4.59
CA PHE A 338 -4.54 16.56 5.23
C PHE A 338 -4.45 17.46 6.45
N ILE A 339 -3.40 17.35 7.26
CA ILE A 339 -3.17 18.29 8.37
C ILE A 339 -3.04 19.72 7.85
N ASN A 340 -2.29 19.97 6.79
CA ASN A 340 -2.14 21.31 6.23
C ASN A 340 -3.45 21.84 5.64
N GLN A 341 -4.26 21.00 4.99
CA GLN A 341 -5.58 21.34 4.51
C GLN A 341 -6.50 21.75 5.66
N HIS A 342 -6.62 20.91 6.69
CA HIS A 342 -7.42 21.22 7.88
C HIS A 342 -6.88 22.43 8.66
N ASN A 343 -5.56 22.61 8.69
CA ASN A 343 -4.96 23.79 9.27
C ASN A 343 -5.36 25.09 8.56
N ALA A 344 -5.61 25.06 7.24
CA ALA A 344 -6.09 26.25 6.53
C ALA A 344 -7.52 26.65 6.93
N GLU A 345 -8.37 25.66 7.21
CA GLU A 345 -9.82 25.85 7.40
C GLU A 345 -10.25 25.94 8.87
N ASN A 346 -9.50 25.33 9.80
CA ASN A 346 -9.88 25.21 11.21
C ASN A 346 -9.14 26.21 12.13
N PHE A 347 -9.74 26.50 13.30
CA PHE A 347 -9.08 27.28 14.36
C PHE A 347 -7.91 26.53 15.00
N ARG A 348 -8.03 25.21 15.16
CA ARG A 348 -6.94 24.37 15.64
C ARG A 348 -5.87 24.27 14.57
N LYS A 349 -4.60 24.47 14.96
CA LYS A 349 -3.44 24.30 14.09
C LYS A 349 -2.58 23.16 14.65
N ILE A 350 -2.41 22.08 13.89
CA ILE A 350 -1.52 20.99 14.24
C ILE A 350 -0.17 21.23 13.60
N GLU A 351 0.86 21.39 14.40
CA GLU A 351 2.23 21.64 13.98
C GLU A 351 3.12 20.42 14.18
N LYS A 352 2.76 19.53 15.12
CA LYS A 352 3.53 18.35 15.51
C LYS A 352 2.63 17.15 15.68
N ILE A 353 3.21 15.97 15.45
CA ILE A 353 2.58 14.67 15.74
C ILE A 353 3.43 13.97 16.79
N GLU A 354 2.81 13.44 17.83
CA GLU A 354 3.49 12.65 18.83
C GLU A 354 4.14 11.41 18.20
N PRO A 355 5.41 11.06 18.54
CA PRO A 355 6.11 9.94 17.93
C PRO A 355 5.37 8.60 18.01
N GLN A 356 4.63 8.36 19.09
CA GLN A 356 3.80 7.17 19.25
C GLN A 356 2.62 7.17 18.28
N ALA A 357 1.94 8.32 18.12
CA ALA A 357 0.85 8.49 17.16
C ALA A 357 1.33 8.23 15.73
N MET A 358 2.45 8.83 15.34
CA MET A 358 3.03 8.64 14.00
C MET A 358 3.40 7.18 13.74
N ARG A 359 4.01 6.47 14.69
CA ARG A 359 4.33 5.04 14.53
C ARG A 359 3.08 4.21 14.29
N ASN A 360 2.05 4.40 15.09
CA ASN A 360 0.80 3.65 14.93
C ASN A 360 0.14 3.91 13.57
N LEU A 361 0.17 5.16 13.08
CA LEU A 361 -0.35 5.52 11.76
C LEU A 361 0.47 4.90 10.62
N LEU A 362 1.81 4.83 10.75
CA LEU A 362 2.69 4.23 9.74
C LEU A 362 2.58 2.70 9.69
N ASP A 363 2.29 2.05 10.81
CA ASP A 363 2.23 0.58 10.92
C ASP A 363 0.84 0.00 10.65
N TYR A 364 -0.19 0.84 10.60
CA TYR A 364 -1.56 0.40 10.32
C TYR A 364 -1.75 -0.04 8.86
N ALA A 365 -2.64 -1.02 8.65
CA ALA A 365 -2.84 -1.66 7.34
C ALA A 365 -3.70 -0.86 6.35
N TRP A 366 -4.44 0.15 6.83
CA TRP A 366 -5.29 1.04 6.04
C TRP A 366 -6.29 0.32 5.11
N PRO A 367 -7.20 -0.51 5.63
CA PRO A 367 -8.19 -1.20 4.80
C PRO A 367 -9.09 -0.24 4.03
N GLY A 368 -9.37 0.95 4.56
CA GLY A 368 -10.10 2.02 3.87
C GLY A 368 -9.21 2.99 3.09
N ASN A 369 -7.90 2.68 2.95
CA ASN A 369 -6.92 3.44 2.18
C ASN A 369 -6.87 4.94 2.55
N ILE A 370 -6.79 5.82 1.55
CA ILE A 370 -6.68 7.28 1.75
C ILE A 370 -7.94 7.86 2.40
N ARG A 371 -9.12 7.29 2.12
CA ARG A 371 -10.39 7.76 2.73
C ARG A 371 -10.38 7.56 4.24
N GLU A 372 -9.93 6.41 4.71
CA GLU A 372 -9.78 6.12 6.14
C GLU A 372 -8.73 7.02 6.79
N LEU A 373 -7.57 7.20 6.12
CA LEU A 373 -6.51 8.08 6.59
C LEU A 373 -7.00 9.53 6.75
N HIS A 374 -7.77 10.05 5.80
CA HIS A 374 -8.38 11.38 5.87
C HIS A 374 -9.32 11.49 7.08
N ASN A 375 -10.20 10.50 7.27
CA ASN A 375 -11.14 10.48 8.39
C ASN A 375 -10.41 10.43 9.75
N VAL A 376 -9.28 9.72 9.84
CA VAL A 376 -8.47 9.67 11.07
C VAL A 376 -7.87 11.04 11.40
N VAL A 377 -7.37 11.76 10.38
CA VAL A 377 -6.87 13.13 10.58
C VAL A 377 -8.00 14.06 10.99
N GLU A 378 -9.15 14.00 10.31
CA GLU A 378 -10.33 14.79 10.63
C GLU A 378 -10.82 14.51 12.08
N TYR A 379 -10.88 13.24 12.49
CA TYR A 379 -11.22 12.84 13.85
C TYR A 379 -10.25 13.48 14.88
N ALA A 380 -8.94 13.45 14.61
CA ALA A 380 -7.96 14.07 15.49
C ALA A 380 -8.16 15.58 15.61
N PHE A 381 -8.57 16.28 14.56
CA PHE A 381 -8.94 17.69 14.61
C PHE A 381 -10.20 17.93 15.45
N ALA A 382 -11.19 17.06 15.35
CA ALA A 382 -12.47 17.19 16.06
C ALA A 382 -12.34 16.95 17.58
N VAL A 383 -11.54 15.96 17.97
CA VAL A 383 -11.43 15.50 19.37
C VAL A 383 -10.31 16.21 20.13
N GLY A 384 -9.22 16.52 19.43
CA GLY A 384 -7.99 17.01 20.06
C GLY A 384 -7.96 18.52 20.29
N ARG A 385 -6.98 18.95 21.11
CA ARG A 385 -6.74 20.36 21.43
C ARG A 385 -5.23 20.66 21.38
N GLY A 386 -4.90 21.95 21.12
CA GLY A 386 -3.52 22.41 21.02
C GLY A 386 -2.85 22.05 19.69
N THR A 387 -1.52 22.27 19.60
CA THR A 387 -0.76 22.20 18.35
C THR A 387 -0.11 20.84 18.08
N THR A 388 -0.27 19.88 18.99
CA THR A 388 0.29 18.53 18.85
C THR A 388 -0.83 17.51 18.72
N MET A 389 -0.80 16.70 17.66
CA MET A 389 -1.65 15.51 17.53
C MET A 389 -1.09 14.41 18.44
N ARG A 390 -1.85 14.03 19.47
CA ARG A 390 -1.44 13.03 20.47
C ARG A 390 -1.97 11.65 20.12
N HIS A 391 -1.32 10.60 20.61
CA HIS A 391 -1.80 9.23 20.50
C HIS A 391 -3.23 9.04 21.06
N SER A 392 -3.56 9.72 22.18
CA SER A 392 -4.90 9.69 22.79
C SER A 392 -5.99 10.37 21.94
N GLU A 393 -5.63 11.11 20.90
CA GLU A 393 -6.54 11.80 19.98
C GLU A 393 -6.81 11.00 18.71
N LEU A 394 -6.17 9.84 18.54
CA LEU A 394 -6.49 8.91 17.45
C LEU A 394 -7.76 8.11 17.79
N PRO A 395 -8.47 7.55 16.79
CA PRO A 395 -9.56 6.61 17.01
C PRO A 395 -9.12 5.38 17.85
N PRO A 396 -10.04 4.73 18.58
CA PRO A 396 -9.70 3.62 19.49
C PRO A 396 -8.89 2.49 18.84
N GLU A 397 -9.21 2.14 17.59
CA GLU A 397 -8.53 1.09 16.83
C GLU A 397 -7.04 1.36 16.58
N PHE A 398 -6.59 2.60 16.68
CA PHE A 398 -5.19 3.00 16.57
C PHE A 398 -4.47 3.09 17.92
N ARG A 399 -5.21 3.00 19.03
CA ARG A 399 -4.65 3.09 20.40
C ARG A 399 -4.25 1.72 20.96
N GLU A 400 -4.94 0.67 20.51
CA GLU A 400 -4.63 -0.70 20.91
C GLU A 400 -3.44 -1.23 20.11
N PRO A 401 -2.52 -2.00 20.74
CA PRO A 401 -1.45 -2.64 19.98
C PRO A 401 -2.05 -3.58 18.93
N GLN A 402 -1.78 -3.29 17.66
CA GLN A 402 -2.21 -4.13 16.55
C GLN A 402 -1.52 -5.50 16.68
N VAL A 403 -2.25 -6.50 17.15
CA VAL A 403 -1.80 -7.89 17.07
C VAL A 403 -1.93 -8.31 15.60
N PRO A 404 -0.84 -8.65 14.91
CA PRO A 404 -0.88 -9.01 13.50
C PRO A 404 -1.95 -10.07 13.23
N ASP A 405 -2.77 -9.90 12.18
CA ASP A 405 -3.86 -10.82 11.81
C ASP A 405 -3.40 -12.29 11.70
N LYS A 406 -2.13 -12.51 11.31
CA LYS A 406 -1.50 -13.84 11.34
C LYS A 406 -1.32 -14.41 12.74
N LEU A 407 -1.24 -13.56 13.77
CA LEU A 407 -1.19 -14.02 15.17
C LEU A 407 -2.60 -14.22 15.72
N GLN A 408 -3.56 -13.38 15.33
CA GLN A 408 -4.97 -13.56 15.69
C GLN A 408 -5.57 -14.82 15.03
N SER A 409 -5.26 -15.08 13.76
CA SER A 409 -5.66 -16.32 13.10
C SER A 409 -4.94 -17.55 13.67
N ARG A 410 -3.67 -17.44 14.05
CA ARG A 410 -2.92 -18.50 14.76
C ARG A 410 -3.42 -18.68 16.20
N LEU A 411 -3.76 -17.62 16.92
CA LEU A 411 -4.40 -17.71 18.24
C LEU A 411 -5.82 -18.30 18.13
N LYS A 412 -6.57 -17.97 17.09
CA LYS A 412 -7.87 -18.59 16.79
C LYS A 412 -7.76 -20.03 16.27
N SER A 413 -6.68 -20.39 15.58
CA SER A 413 -6.45 -21.73 15.04
C SER A 413 -5.59 -22.63 15.95
N SER A 414 -4.85 -22.08 16.91
CA SER A 414 -4.04 -22.86 17.88
C SER A 414 -4.79 -23.21 19.16
N ILE A 415 -6.04 -22.80 19.32
CA ILE A 415 -6.97 -23.41 20.29
C ILE A 415 -7.80 -24.47 19.56
N THR A 416 -7.16 -25.38 18.87
CA THR A 416 -7.68 -26.76 18.80
C THR A 416 -7.39 -27.36 20.17
N MET A 417 -8.27 -27.03 21.14
CA MET A 417 -8.32 -27.79 22.39
C MET A 417 -8.44 -29.25 22.00
N THR A 418 -7.52 -30.10 22.51
CA THR A 418 -7.76 -31.53 22.41
C THR A 418 -9.15 -31.83 23.00
N PRO A 419 -9.89 -32.81 22.51
CA PRO A 419 -11.23 -33.11 23.00
C PRO A 419 -11.30 -33.22 24.54
N GLU A 420 -10.23 -33.66 25.15
CA GLU A 420 -10.08 -33.81 26.63
C GLU A 420 -9.99 -32.45 27.34
N LEU A 421 -9.20 -31.49 26.81
CA LEU A 421 -9.09 -30.14 27.37
C LEU A 421 -10.39 -29.34 27.15
N GLU A 422 -11.07 -29.54 26.05
CA GLU A 422 -12.35 -28.92 25.76
C GLU A 422 -13.47 -29.43 26.70
N MET A 423 -13.48 -30.73 26.99
CA MET A 423 -14.37 -31.33 27.95
C MET A 423 -14.18 -30.77 29.37
N VAL A 424 -12.91 -30.62 29.80
CA VAL A 424 -12.58 -30.02 31.10
C VAL A 424 -13.01 -28.56 31.18
N ALA A 425 -12.76 -27.78 30.13
CA ALA A 425 -13.17 -26.36 30.08
C ALA A 425 -14.69 -26.18 30.12
N ILE A 426 -15.46 -27.01 29.41
CA ILE A 426 -16.93 -27.00 29.45
C ILE A 426 -17.44 -27.36 30.85
N ARG A 427 -16.84 -28.35 31.52
CA ARG A 427 -17.23 -28.75 32.88
C ARG A 427 -16.91 -27.65 33.91
N GLN A 428 -15.74 -26.99 33.80
CA GLN A 428 -15.38 -25.86 34.67
C GLN A 428 -16.29 -24.66 34.46
N ALA A 429 -16.62 -24.29 33.22
CA ALA A 429 -17.51 -23.20 32.92
C ALA A 429 -18.92 -23.46 33.45
N LEU A 430 -19.44 -24.69 33.35
CA LEU A 430 -20.74 -25.06 33.96
C LEU A 430 -20.72 -24.96 35.47
N GLY A 431 -19.63 -25.38 36.13
CA GLY A 431 -19.48 -25.26 37.59
C GLY A 431 -19.39 -23.80 38.04
N GLN A 432 -18.70 -22.96 37.29
CA GLN A 432 -18.51 -21.53 37.61
C GLN A 432 -19.78 -20.70 37.47
N TYR A 433 -20.71 -21.11 36.59
CA TYR A 433 -21.98 -20.41 36.32
C TYR A 433 -23.21 -21.22 36.73
N ASP A 434 -23.10 -22.08 37.75
CA ASP A 434 -24.20 -22.85 38.35
C ASP A 434 -25.10 -23.56 37.34
N GLY A 435 -24.49 -24.10 36.28
CA GLY A 435 -25.20 -24.82 35.20
C GLY A 435 -25.90 -23.95 34.18
N LEU A 436 -25.80 -22.64 34.25
CA LEU A 436 -26.43 -21.72 33.29
C LEU A 436 -25.67 -21.76 31.95
N ILE A 437 -26.32 -22.26 30.91
CA ILE A 437 -25.71 -22.54 29.58
C ILE A 437 -25.25 -21.25 28.89
N THR A 438 -26.02 -20.17 28.94
CA THR A 438 -25.74 -18.95 28.20
C THR A 438 -24.48 -18.22 28.69
N PRO A 439 -24.29 -17.94 29.99
CA PRO A 439 -23.05 -17.32 30.48
C PRO A 439 -21.84 -18.26 30.36
N ALA A 440 -22.02 -19.57 30.57
CA ALA A 440 -20.95 -20.57 30.39
C ALA A 440 -20.48 -20.68 28.92
N ALA A 441 -21.39 -20.61 27.95
CA ALA A 441 -21.04 -20.55 26.53
C ALA A 441 -20.27 -19.28 26.15
N ASN A 442 -20.73 -18.13 26.65
CA ASN A 442 -20.08 -16.83 26.40
C ASN A 442 -18.66 -16.78 26.99
N SER A 443 -18.42 -17.35 28.18
CA SER A 443 -17.08 -17.39 28.80
C SER A 443 -16.06 -18.20 27.99
N LEU A 444 -16.53 -19.16 27.20
CA LEU A 444 -15.70 -19.97 26.31
C LEU A 444 -15.72 -19.46 24.83
N GLY A 445 -16.33 -18.30 24.56
CA GLY A 445 -16.45 -17.73 23.23
C GLY A 445 -17.27 -18.60 22.25
N MET A 446 -18.16 -19.43 22.76
CA MET A 446 -19.01 -20.36 21.96
C MET A 446 -20.45 -19.85 21.86
N SER A 447 -21.11 -20.12 20.73
CA SER A 447 -22.54 -19.92 20.64
C SER A 447 -23.28 -20.94 21.55
N ARG A 448 -24.44 -20.55 22.08
CA ARG A 448 -25.28 -21.41 22.91
C ARG A 448 -25.57 -22.79 22.24
N ALA A 449 -25.78 -22.76 20.93
CA ALA A 449 -26.05 -24.00 20.15
C ALA A 449 -24.80 -24.89 20.04
N THR A 450 -23.61 -24.29 19.83
CA THR A 450 -22.34 -25.00 19.77
C THR A 450 -21.98 -25.62 21.13
N PHE A 451 -22.16 -24.84 22.20
CA PHE A 451 -21.91 -25.30 23.58
C PHE A 451 -22.82 -26.45 23.95
N TRP A 452 -24.11 -26.38 23.65
CA TRP A 452 -25.08 -27.47 23.91
C TRP A 452 -24.75 -28.73 23.13
N ARG A 453 -24.34 -28.62 21.86
CA ARG A 453 -23.95 -29.77 21.02
C ARG A 453 -22.72 -30.46 21.57
N LYS A 454 -21.69 -29.68 21.98
CA LYS A 454 -20.47 -30.21 22.57
C LYS A 454 -20.66 -30.81 23.94
N ARG A 455 -21.50 -30.18 24.79
CA ARG A 455 -21.92 -30.76 26.07
C ARG A 455 -22.55 -32.15 25.88
N LYS A 456 -23.46 -32.28 24.90
CA LYS A 456 -24.10 -33.58 24.58
C LYS A 456 -23.08 -34.60 24.03
N LEU A 457 -22.13 -34.15 23.22
CA LEU A 457 -21.09 -34.99 22.64
C LEU A 457 -20.16 -35.56 23.72
N TYR A 458 -19.85 -34.79 24.76
CA TYR A 458 -18.95 -35.18 25.85
C TYR A 458 -19.66 -35.79 27.05
N GLY A 459 -20.99 -35.97 27.02
CA GLY A 459 -21.76 -36.59 28.09
C GLY A 459 -21.80 -35.82 29.41
N ILE A 460 -21.69 -34.45 29.36
CA ILE A 460 -21.67 -33.55 30.54
C ILE A 460 -23.06 -32.96 30.79
#